data_07a880c6e53570b80b4bc1220b9b220b
#
_entry.id   07a880c6e53570b80b4bc1220b9b220b
#
_cell.length_a   1.000
_cell.length_b   1.000
_cell.length_c   1.000
_cell.angle_alpha   90.00
_cell.angle_beta   90.00
_cell.angle_gamma   90.00
#
_symmetry.space_group_name_H-M   'P 1'
#
loop_
_entity.id
_entity.type
_entity.pdbx_description
1 polymer ?
#
loop_
_entity_poly.entity_id
_entity_poly.type
_entity_poly.pdbx_seq_one_letter_code
_entity_poly.pdbx_strand_id
1 'polypeptide(L)'
;MKRRLISMLLVAAMVGTMLVGCGSSKEEKGSGEESKGDSITVLVESGSPAEALANETAAAFEEETGCKVVVDAVAYTGMYDKLSTEIKAGEATHDVGCLDVVWLAAFKDAIEPINDADTSDFLPTLQESGTLDGNLLGYPMWVNAKILIYRKDLIPEDKIPTTWEEYQALAKELKTDDMYGTTVFGSGSDAVCSFLDFACQAGAEGLVFDKDGKVNITDQAYVDALNFMVENANADYTPADSLSTAATESQELFTNGKVAMQLNWSHQYPAALEALGADKVGCAPMIGGSAGVGATTGPWYECVMKNSSNKEMAKKYVEYMYDHNGDYMDLTLKIAGRTSVYEEAGKEDGNEHTTAVLDTLGSSQSQARPMVTTWSQIEEVLVGVVESCLGGADVKTTLESAATEIEAIGQ
;
A
#
# COMPACT_ATOMS: atom_id res chain seq x y z
N MET A 1 7.37 -42.24 35.96
CA MET A 1 7.31 -41.90 37.40
C MET A 1 6.83 -40.49 37.51
N LYS A 2 5.55 -40.28 37.85
CA LYS A 2 5.06 -39.69 39.12
C LYS A 2 5.55 -38.24 39.31
N ARG A 3 4.77 -37.18 39.34
CA ARG A 3 3.52 -36.77 40.05
C ARG A 3 3.00 -35.51 39.38
N ARG A 4 1.80 -35.30 38.91
CA ARG A 4 0.45 -35.08 39.56
C ARG A 4 0.51 -34.26 40.86
N LEU A 5 -0.18 -33.09 40.90
CA LEU A 5 -1.50 -32.81 41.49
C LEU A 5 -1.56 -31.32 41.83
N ILE A 6 -2.55 -30.55 41.33
CA ILE A 6 -3.90 -30.26 41.90
C ILE A 6 -3.87 -29.14 42.93
N SER A 7 -4.64 -28.08 42.68
CA SER A 7 -5.69 -27.48 43.53
C SER A 7 -6.12 -26.14 42.97
N MET A 8 -7.26 -25.97 42.45
CA MET A 8 -8.65 -25.79 42.97
C MET A 8 -8.87 -24.55 43.86
N LEU A 9 -9.71 -23.67 43.29
CA LEU A 9 -10.84 -22.93 43.86
C LEU A 9 -10.70 -22.24 45.20
N LEU A 10 -11.02 -20.94 45.18
CA LEU A 10 -11.90 -20.35 46.21
C LEU A 10 -12.65 -19.12 45.66
N VAL A 11 -13.96 -19.31 45.47
CA VAL A 11 -15.00 -18.30 45.32
C VAL A 11 -15.40 -17.89 46.74
N ALA A 12 -15.47 -16.60 47.02
CA ALA A 12 -16.24 -16.11 48.15
C ALA A 12 -16.90 -14.76 47.79
N ALA A 13 -18.20 -14.84 47.62
CA ALA A 13 -19.12 -13.71 47.58
C ALA A 13 -19.27 -13.10 48.99
N MET A 14 -19.33 -11.77 49.07
CA MET A 14 -19.94 -11.09 50.21
C MET A 14 -20.86 -9.96 49.74
N VAL A 15 -22.11 -10.14 50.05
CA VAL A 15 -23.24 -9.23 49.88
C VAL A 15 -23.45 -8.45 51.20
N GLY A 16 -23.82 -7.16 51.08
CA GLY A 16 -24.62 -6.40 52.05
C GLY A 16 -23.81 -5.54 52.99
N THR A 17 -24.10 -4.29 53.14
CA THR A 17 -25.32 -3.66 53.68
C THR A 17 -25.25 -2.14 53.56
N MET A 18 -26.36 -1.53 53.19
CA MET A 18 -26.61 -0.08 53.30
C MET A 18 -26.69 0.36 54.77
N LEU A 19 -26.17 1.53 55.06
CA LEU A 19 -26.71 2.38 56.12
C LEU A 19 -26.54 3.86 55.81
N VAL A 20 -27.64 4.56 55.82
CA VAL A 20 -27.87 5.97 55.64
C VAL A 20 -27.34 6.73 56.85
N GLY A 21 -26.64 7.86 56.61
CA GLY A 21 -26.26 8.81 57.63
C GLY A 21 -26.14 10.21 57.04
N CYS A 22 -27.16 11.04 57.19
CA CYS A 22 -27.14 12.48 56.94
C CYS A 22 -26.22 13.19 57.91
N GLY A 23 -25.36 14.09 57.43
CA GLY A 23 -24.57 15.01 58.23
C GLY A 23 -23.95 16.08 57.31
N SER A 24 -24.58 17.28 57.38
CA SER A 24 -24.19 18.51 56.67
C SER A 24 -22.88 19.07 57.22
N SER A 25 -21.89 19.38 56.39
CA SER A 25 -21.02 20.56 56.60
C SER A 25 -20.17 20.80 55.29
N LYS A 26 -20.35 21.99 54.81
CA LYS A 26 -19.58 22.89 53.91
C LYS A 26 -18.36 22.38 53.15
N GLU A 27 -18.53 22.50 51.86
CA GLU A 27 -17.67 23.04 50.80
C GLU A 27 -16.17 23.20 51.07
N GLU A 28 -15.38 22.38 50.36
CA GLU A 28 -14.26 22.86 49.56
C GLU A 28 -14.33 22.18 48.20
N LYS A 29 -14.63 22.97 47.17
CA LYS A 29 -14.50 22.59 45.77
C LYS A 29 -13.02 22.49 45.46
N GLY A 30 -12.49 21.29 45.50
CA GLY A 30 -11.35 20.87 44.70
C GLY A 30 -11.90 20.20 43.45
N SER A 31 -12.15 20.97 42.41
CA SER A 31 -12.41 20.43 41.07
C SER A 31 -11.10 19.89 40.53
N GLY A 32 -10.80 18.68 40.91
CA GLY A 32 -9.94 17.83 40.08
C GLY A 32 -10.86 17.23 39.01
N GLU A 33 -11.18 17.97 37.96
CA GLU A 33 -11.39 17.37 36.66
C GLU A 33 -10.05 16.68 36.33
N GLU A 34 -10.00 15.37 36.49
CA GLU A 34 -9.12 14.57 35.67
C GLU A 34 -9.52 14.95 34.24
N SER A 35 -8.72 15.80 33.59
CA SER A 35 -8.77 15.96 32.15
C SER A 35 -8.62 14.55 31.63
N LYS A 36 -9.68 13.96 31.04
CA LYS A 36 -9.51 12.85 30.12
C LYS A 36 -8.48 13.38 29.12
N GLY A 37 -7.27 12.87 29.17
CA GLY A 37 -6.23 13.23 28.20
C GLY A 37 -6.85 13.05 26.84
N ASP A 38 -6.66 14.02 25.95
CA ASP A 38 -7.10 13.91 24.58
C ASP A 38 -6.55 12.59 24.01
N SER A 39 -7.37 11.87 23.29
CA SER A 39 -6.94 10.64 22.60
C SER A 39 -7.43 10.68 21.16
N ILE A 40 -6.60 10.23 20.25
CA ILE A 40 -6.94 10.05 18.84
C ILE A 40 -6.82 8.58 18.46
N THR A 41 -7.64 8.15 17.52
CA THR A 41 -7.61 6.80 16.93
C THR A 41 -7.18 6.88 15.48
N VAL A 42 -6.20 6.07 15.11
CA VAL A 42 -5.56 6.05 13.78
C VAL A 42 -5.84 4.71 13.13
N LEU A 43 -6.48 4.73 11.95
CA LEU A 43 -6.72 3.54 11.14
C LEU A 43 -5.57 3.32 10.17
N VAL A 44 -4.97 2.14 10.21
CA VAL A 44 -3.85 1.74 9.34
C VAL A 44 -4.05 0.34 8.76
N GLU A 45 -3.33 0.04 7.68
CA GLU A 45 -3.28 -1.33 7.17
C GLU A 45 -2.41 -2.21 8.07
N SER A 46 -2.94 -3.39 8.44
CA SER A 46 -2.23 -4.34 9.28
C SER A 46 -1.02 -4.95 8.56
N GLY A 47 0.11 -4.98 9.23
CA GLY A 47 1.39 -5.47 8.70
C GLY A 47 2.07 -4.50 7.74
N SER A 48 1.54 -3.29 7.57
CA SER A 48 2.10 -2.26 6.67
C SER A 48 3.15 -1.38 7.35
N PRO A 49 3.93 -0.63 6.57
CA PRO A 49 4.76 0.45 7.10
C PRO A 49 3.98 1.49 7.92
N ALA A 50 2.68 1.71 7.60
CA ALA A 50 1.82 2.62 8.37
C ALA A 50 1.63 2.16 9.80
N GLU A 51 1.33 0.87 10.00
CA GLU A 51 1.17 0.32 11.34
C GLU A 51 2.47 0.46 12.14
N ALA A 52 3.61 0.12 11.54
CA ALA A 52 4.91 0.23 12.19
C ALA A 52 5.21 1.68 12.59
N LEU A 53 5.04 2.64 11.67
CA LEU A 53 5.28 4.06 11.91
C LEU A 53 4.32 4.62 12.98
N ALA A 54 3.03 4.30 12.89
CA ALA A 54 2.04 4.79 13.85
C ALA A 54 2.31 4.27 15.27
N ASN A 55 2.70 2.99 15.42
CA ASN A 55 3.03 2.42 16.72
C ASN A 55 4.27 3.06 17.35
N GLU A 56 5.32 3.34 16.58
CA GLU A 56 6.55 3.95 17.09
C GLU A 56 6.37 5.44 17.40
N THR A 57 5.65 6.18 16.57
CA THR A 57 5.41 7.60 16.78
C THR A 57 4.41 7.87 17.90
N ALA A 58 3.50 6.93 18.19
CA ALA A 58 2.45 7.09 19.20
C ALA A 58 3.01 7.47 20.59
N ALA A 59 4.01 6.76 21.07
CA ALA A 59 4.57 6.99 22.41
C ALA A 59 5.31 8.33 22.51
N ALA A 60 6.08 8.70 21.48
CA ALA A 60 6.82 9.96 21.44
C ALA A 60 5.85 11.16 21.34
N PHE A 61 4.81 11.04 20.51
CA PHE A 61 3.77 12.06 20.40
C PHE A 61 2.97 12.24 21.71
N GLU A 62 2.65 11.14 22.42
CA GLU A 62 2.01 11.20 23.74
C GLU A 62 2.91 11.89 24.78
N GLU A 63 4.22 11.61 24.78
CA GLU A 63 5.17 12.27 25.68
C GLU A 63 5.24 13.78 25.42
N GLU A 64 5.22 14.20 24.16
CA GLU A 64 5.32 15.61 23.75
C GLU A 64 4.04 16.39 24.00
N THR A 65 2.88 15.80 23.70
CA THR A 65 1.59 16.50 23.64
C THR A 65 0.62 16.15 24.77
N GLY A 66 0.84 15.03 25.44
CA GLY A 66 -0.11 14.44 26.40
C GLY A 66 -1.31 13.75 25.74
N CYS A 67 -1.36 13.68 24.41
CA CYS A 67 -2.43 13.03 23.67
C CYS A 67 -2.09 11.56 23.40
N LYS A 68 -2.97 10.67 23.82
CA LYS A 68 -2.81 9.24 23.57
C LYS A 68 -3.18 8.90 22.12
N VAL A 69 -2.33 8.16 21.42
CA VAL A 69 -2.60 7.61 20.10
C VAL A 69 -3.01 6.14 20.24
N VAL A 70 -4.15 5.79 19.67
CA VAL A 70 -4.65 4.40 19.60
C VAL A 70 -4.59 3.94 18.14
N VAL A 71 -3.74 2.98 17.85
CA VAL A 71 -3.59 2.41 16.50
C VAL A 71 -4.58 1.27 16.32
N ASP A 72 -5.41 1.36 15.29
CA ASP A 72 -6.34 0.31 14.85
C ASP A 72 -5.87 -0.24 13.50
N ALA A 73 -5.24 -1.42 13.54
CA ALA A 73 -4.68 -2.08 12.38
C ALA A 73 -5.69 -3.06 11.78
N VAL A 74 -6.05 -2.88 10.52
CA VAL A 74 -7.06 -3.64 9.79
C VAL A 74 -6.50 -4.11 8.46
N ALA A 75 -6.84 -5.32 8.01
CA ALA A 75 -6.42 -5.79 6.69
C ALA A 75 -6.94 -4.85 5.58
N TYR A 76 -6.15 -4.66 4.51
CA TYR A 76 -6.45 -3.75 3.39
C TYR A 76 -7.91 -3.82 2.92
N THR A 77 -8.39 -5.03 2.64
CA THR A 77 -9.77 -5.27 2.17
C THR A 77 -10.85 -4.84 3.16
N GLY A 78 -10.54 -4.80 4.46
CA GLY A 78 -11.48 -4.38 5.52
C GLY A 78 -11.46 -2.89 5.82
N MET A 79 -10.41 -2.16 5.43
CA MET A 79 -10.27 -0.73 5.74
C MET A 79 -11.32 0.12 5.02
N TYR A 80 -11.50 -0.10 3.72
CA TYR A 80 -12.48 0.62 2.90
C TYR A 80 -13.91 0.45 3.44
N ASP A 81 -14.31 -0.79 3.75
CA ASP A 81 -15.63 -1.12 4.28
C ASP A 81 -15.87 -0.49 5.65
N LYS A 82 -14.85 -0.51 6.51
CA LYS A 82 -14.89 0.10 7.84
C LYS A 82 -15.13 1.60 7.74
N LEU A 83 -14.31 2.32 6.98
CA LEU A 83 -14.47 3.77 6.76
C LEU A 83 -15.80 4.10 6.09
N SER A 84 -16.21 3.36 5.06
CA SER A 84 -17.49 3.56 4.39
C SER A 84 -18.67 3.43 5.36
N THR A 85 -18.58 2.51 6.31
CA THR A 85 -19.61 2.30 7.33
C THR A 85 -19.67 3.46 8.31
N GLU A 86 -18.54 3.93 8.81
CA GLU A 86 -18.43 5.08 9.72
C GLU A 86 -18.95 6.37 9.08
N ILE A 87 -18.52 6.63 7.84
CA ILE A 87 -18.95 7.81 7.09
C ILE A 87 -20.46 7.80 6.85
N LYS A 88 -21.04 6.65 6.48
CA LYS A 88 -22.50 6.49 6.31
C LYS A 88 -23.26 6.65 7.62
N ALA A 89 -22.70 6.24 8.74
CA ALA A 89 -23.29 6.45 10.06
C ALA A 89 -23.18 7.91 10.54
N GLY A 90 -22.33 8.73 9.91
CA GLY A 90 -22.05 10.11 10.33
C GLY A 90 -21.21 10.19 11.61
N GLU A 91 -20.56 9.10 11.98
CA GLU A 91 -19.69 8.97 13.15
C GLU A 91 -18.23 8.92 12.70
N ALA A 92 -17.33 9.49 13.49
CA ALA A 92 -15.89 9.28 13.32
C ALA A 92 -15.41 8.41 14.50
N THR A 93 -15.23 7.12 14.26
CA THR A 93 -14.57 6.24 15.24
C THR A 93 -13.06 6.30 15.11
N HIS A 94 -12.57 6.83 13.97
CA HIS A 94 -11.16 7.15 13.73
C HIS A 94 -11.01 8.64 13.48
N ASP A 95 -9.99 9.24 14.09
CA ASP A 95 -9.62 10.65 13.92
C ASP A 95 -8.68 10.85 12.72
N VAL A 96 -7.86 9.84 12.45
CA VAL A 96 -6.90 9.77 11.33
C VAL A 96 -7.07 8.45 10.58
N GLY A 97 -6.92 8.48 9.27
CA GLY A 97 -6.86 7.30 8.41
C GLY A 97 -5.67 7.36 7.46
N CYS A 98 -4.87 6.31 7.40
CA CYS A 98 -3.88 6.12 6.38
C CYS A 98 -4.55 5.50 5.15
N LEU A 99 -4.71 6.29 4.09
CA LEU A 99 -5.54 5.96 2.93
C LEU A 99 -4.72 5.74 1.67
N ASP A 100 -5.04 4.69 0.94
CA ASP A 100 -4.54 4.51 -0.43
C ASP A 100 -5.11 5.64 -1.33
N VAL A 101 -4.30 6.13 -2.25
CA VAL A 101 -4.65 7.21 -3.19
C VAL A 101 -5.96 6.95 -3.93
N VAL A 102 -6.25 5.70 -4.28
CA VAL A 102 -7.47 5.33 -5.01
C VAL A 102 -8.75 5.49 -4.19
N TRP A 103 -8.66 5.64 -2.88
CA TRP A 103 -9.82 5.87 -1.99
C TRP A 103 -10.09 7.34 -1.73
N LEU A 104 -9.13 8.24 -2.02
CA LEU A 104 -9.27 9.66 -1.73
C LEU A 104 -10.50 10.26 -2.41
N ALA A 105 -10.78 9.89 -3.66
CA ALA A 105 -11.95 10.39 -4.39
C ALA A 105 -13.28 9.96 -3.73
N ALA A 106 -13.35 8.70 -3.25
CA ALA A 106 -14.55 8.17 -2.59
C ALA A 106 -14.79 8.83 -1.21
N PHE A 107 -13.73 9.21 -0.52
CA PHE A 107 -13.81 9.73 0.86
C PHE A 107 -13.56 11.24 0.96
N LYS A 108 -13.31 11.98 -0.14
CA LYS A 108 -12.93 13.40 -0.13
C LYS A 108 -13.84 14.29 0.72
N ASP A 109 -15.15 14.03 0.71
CA ASP A 109 -16.12 14.82 1.47
C ASP A 109 -16.10 14.53 2.98
N ALA A 110 -15.50 13.40 3.37
CA ALA A 110 -15.31 12.97 4.76
C ALA A 110 -13.91 13.26 5.31
N ILE A 111 -13.01 13.81 4.49
CA ILE A 111 -11.65 14.21 4.86
C ILE A 111 -11.63 15.72 5.14
N GLU A 112 -10.94 16.13 6.18
CA GLU A 112 -10.63 17.52 6.49
C GLU A 112 -9.43 17.97 5.67
N PRO A 113 -9.54 18.96 4.77
CA PRO A 113 -8.41 19.43 3.97
C PRO A 113 -7.29 20.03 4.84
N ILE A 114 -6.05 19.85 4.39
CA ILE A 114 -4.83 20.39 5.01
C ILE A 114 -4.17 21.44 4.11
N ASN A 115 -4.94 22.36 3.55
CA ASN A 115 -4.49 23.36 2.57
C ASN A 115 -3.43 24.35 3.10
N ASP A 116 -3.20 24.38 4.40
CA ASP A 116 -2.20 25.17 5.10
C ASP A 116 -0.87 24.42 5.32
N ALA A 117 -0.77 23.16 4.90
CA ALA A 117 0.44 22.35 5.01
C ALA A 117 1.61 22.93 4.16
N ASP A 118 2.83 22.83 4.68
CA ASP A 118 4.03 23.09 3.89
C ASP A 118 4.29 21.91 2.94
N THR A 119 4.12 22.16 1.65
CA THR A 119 4.30 21.14 0.60
C THR A 119 5.65 21.20 -0.09
N SER A 120 6.59 22.01 0.41
CA SER A 120 7.88 22.27 -0.25
C SER A 120 8.78 21.03 -0.40
N ASP A 121 8.58 20.03 0.46
CA ASP A 121 9.32 18.76 0.45
C ASP A 121 8.47 17.57 -0.05
N PHE A 122 7.27 17.81 -0.56
CA PHE A 122 6.49 16.74 -1.20
C PHE A 122 7.14 16.36 -2.53
N LEU A 123 7.13 15.07 -2.85
CA LEU A 123 7.34 14.66 -4.22
C LEU A 123 6.23 15.28 -5.10
N PRO A 124 6.55 15.97 -6.21
CA PRO A 124 5.54 16.71 -6.98
C PRO A 124 4.33 15.85 -7.42
N THR A 125 4.57 14.60 -7.79
CA THR A 125 3.53 13.63 -8.16
C THR A 125 2.60 13.29 -6.99
N LEU A 126 3.10 13.35 -5.74
CA LEU A 126 2.30 13.07 -4.55
C LEU A 126 1.44 14.28 -4.16
N GLN A 127 1.94 15.50 -4.37
CA GLN A 127 1.12 16.69 -4.19
C GLN A 127 -0.04 16.71 -5.18
N GLU A 128 0.22 16.37 -6.44
CA GLU A 128 -0.82 16.32 -7.48
C GLU A 128 -1.87 15.26 -7.15
N SER A 129 -1.47 14.01 -6.86
CA SER A 129 -2.39 12.92 -6.56
C SER A 129 -3.09 13.04 -5.19
N GLY A 130 -2.55 13.81 -4.25
CA GLY A 130 -3.21 14.12 -2.96
C GLY A 130 -4.18 15.30 -3.03
N THR A 131 -4.26 16.01 -4.18
CA THR A 131 -5.09 17.22 -4.34
C THR A 131 -6.30 16.94 -5.22
N LEU A 132 -7.49 17.04 -4.64
CA LEU A 132 -8.77 16.84 -5.33
C LEU A 132 -9.64 18.11 -5.18
N ASP A 133 -10.21 18.56 -6.29
CA ASP A 133 -11.05 19.78 -6.34
C ASP A 133 -10.38 21.02 -5.70
N GLY A 134 -9.04 21.10 -5.80
CA GLY A 134 -8.22 22.19 -5.23
C GLY A 134 -7.96 22.06 -3.73
N ASN A 135 -8.31 20.94 -3.11
CA ASN A 135 -8.05 20.65 -1.70
C ASN A 135 -6.98 19.56 -1.56
N LEU A 136 -5.94 19.83 -0.77
CA LEU A 136 -4.98 18.83 -0.33
C LEU A 136 -5.61 18.00 0.79
N LEU A 137 -5.73 16.69 0.59
CA LEU A 137 -6.51 15.81 1.46
C LEU A 137 -5.69 15.11 2.56
N GLY A 138 -4.37 15.07 2.44
CA GLY A 138 -3.53 14.42 3.45
C GLY A 138 -2.04 14.61 3.20
N TYR A 139 -1.23 14.30 4.21
CA TYR A 139 0.22 14.23 4.08
C TYR A 139 0.62 12.93 3.38
N PRO A 140 1.45 12.98 2.32
CA PRO A 140 1.96 11.77 1.70
C PRO A 140 2.95 11.08 2.65
N MET A 141 2.67 9.83 3.01
CA MET A 141 3.56 9.09 3.91
C MET A 141 4.64 8.35 3.16
N TRP A 142 4.27 7.76 2.04
CA TRP A 142 5.20 7.08 1.14
C TRP A 142 4.63 6.97 -0.27
N VAL A 143 5.52 6.75 -1.22
CA VAL A 143 5.17 6.26 -2.54
C VAL A 143 5.87 4.93 -2.75
N ASN A 144 5.14 3.99 -3.29
CA ASN A 144 5.64 2.67 -3.64
C ASN A 144 5.42 2.41 -5.13
N ALA A 145 6.36 1.70 -5.74
CA ALA A 145 6.25 1.21 -7.10
C ALA A 145 6.83 -0.20 -7.16
N LYS A 146 6.40 -0.98 -8.12
CA LYS A 146 7.10 -2.23 -8.42
C LYS A 146 8.44 -1.92 -9.07
N ILE A 147 9.41 -2.77 -8.76
CA ILE A 147 10.75 -2.77 -9.31
C ILE A 147 11.14 -4.20 -9.67
N LEU A 148 12.20 -4.37 -10.42
CA LEU A 148 12.83 -5.67 -10.62
C LEU A 148 13.70 -6.00 -9.39
N ILE A 149 13.38 -7.11 -8.70
CA ILE A 149 14.21 -7.71 -7.64
C ILE A 149 14.76 -9.03 -8.19
N TYR A 150 16.07 -9.24 -8.09
CA TYR A 150 16.72 -10.37 -8.77
C TYR A 150 17.88 -10.96 -7.98
N ARG A 151 18.27 -12.18 -8.33
CA ARG A 151 19.44 -12.90 -7.81
C ARG A 151 20.69 -12.43 -8.55
N LYS A 152 21.42 -11.46 -8.00
CA LYS A 152 22.66 -10.94 -8.63
C LYS A 152 23.84 -11.91 -8.63
N ASP A 153 23.77 -12.97 -7.85
CA ASP A 153 24.71 -14.09 -7.94
C ASP A 153 24.47 -14.98 -9.17
N LEU A 154 23.30 -14.87 -9.80
CA LEU A 154 22.92 -15.58 -11.02
C LEU A 154 22.87 -14.66 -12.25
N ILE A 155 22.59 -13.38 -12.05
CA ILE A 155 22.38 -12.39 -13.09
C ILE A 155 23.46 -11.30 -12.95
N PRO A 156 24.50 -11.31 -13.81
CA PRO A 156 25.48 -10.24 -13.88
C PRO A 156 24.85 -8.90 -14.25
N GLU A 157 25.47 -7.79 -13.86
CA GLU A 157 24.95 -6.44 -14.06
C GLU A 157 24.66 -6.13 -15.56
N ASP A 158 25.52 -6.61 -16.47
CA ASP A 158 25.35 -6.45 -17.91
C ASP A 158 24.25 -7.34 -18.53
N LYS A 159 23.59 -8.14 -17.73
CA LYS A 159 22.48 -9.05 -18.09
C LYS A 159 21.15 -8.72 -17.43
N ILE A 160 21.10 -7.65 -16.64
CA ILE A 160 19.84 -7.20 -16.04
C ILE A 160 18.87 -6.84 -17.16
N PRO A 161 17.67 -7.45 -17.22
CA PRO A 161 16.74 -7.21 -18.30
C PRO A 161 16.11 -5.81 -18.17
N THR A 162 15.98 -5.12 -19.28
CA THR A 162 15.37 -3.79 -19.35
C THR A 162 14.09 -3.76 -20.19
N THR A 163 13.81 -4.85 -20.93
CA THR A 163 12.61 -4.99 -21.76
C THR A 163 11.85 -6.28 -21.46
N TRP A 164 10.59 -6.36 -21.91
CA TRP A 164 9.77 -7.55 -21.77
C TRP A 164 10.44 -8.78 -22.40
N GLU A 165 10.99 -8.61 -23.59
CA GLU A 165 11.63 -9.70 -24.33
C GLU A 165 12.90 -10.20 -23.63
N GLU A 166 13.72 -9.28 -23.11
CA GLU A 166 14.91 -9.64 -22.34
C GLU A 166 14.55 -10.36 -21.04
N TYR A 167 13.47 -9.89 -20.36
CA TYR A 167 12.96 -10.50 -19.14
C TYR A 167 12.49 -11.94 -19.36
N GLN A 168 11.67 -12.17 -20.40
CA GLN A 168 11.20 -13.50 -20.77
C GLN A 168 12.35 -14.42 -21.18
N ALA A 169 13.29 -13.92 -21.97
CA ALA A 169 14.46 -14.70 -22.40
C ALA A 169 15.33 -15.12 -21.22
N LEU A 170 15.58 -14.20 -20.28
CA LEU A 170 16.35 -14.47 -19.07
C LEU A 170 15.62 -15.40 -18.12
N ALA A 171 14.30 -15.22 -17.93
CA ALA A 171 13.49 -16.12 -17.10
C ALA A 171 13.58 -17.57 -17.61
N LYS A 172 13.53 -17.77 -18.92
CA LYS A 172 13.68 -19.07 -19.55
C LYS A 172 15.09 -19.65 -19.39
N GLU A 173 16.13 -18.81 -19.50
CA GLU A 173 17.55 -19.24 -19.32
C GLU A 173 17.81 -19.71 -17.89
N LEU A 174 17.26 -19.02 -16.88
CA LEU A 174 17.49 -19.28 -15.46
C LEU A 174 16.63 -20.42 -14.90
N LYS A 175 15.62 -20.90 -15.63
CA LYS A 175 14.77 -22.02 -15.21
C LYS A 175 15.61 -23.29 -15.06
N THR A 176 15.48 -23.92 -13.88
CA THR A 176 16.06 -25.25 -13.59
C THR A 176 14.98 -26.17 -12.99
N ASP A 177 15.34 -27.42 -12.68
CA ASP A 177 14.39 -28.33 -12.00
C ASP A 177 14.01 -27.85 -10.60
N ASP A 178 14.86 -27.07 -9.93
CA ASP A 178 14.69 -26.62 -8.56
C ASP A 178 14.27 -25.14 -8.41
N MET A 179 14.35 -24.36 -9.50
CA MET A 179 14.13 -22.91 -9.49
C MET A 179 13.39 -22.45 -10.76
N TYR A 180 12.40 -21.60 -10.58
CA TYR A 180 11.72 -20.90 -11.66
C TYR A 180 12.45 -19.61 -12.05
N GLY A 181 12.22 -19.10 -13.24
CA GLY A 181 12.80 -17.84 -13.72
C GLY A 181 12.14 -16.63 -13.08
N THR A 182 10.80 -16.65 -13.00
CA THR A 182 10.02 -15.53 -12.47
C THR A 182 8.69 -16.00 -11.86
N THR A 183 7.88 -15.03 -11.37
CA THR A 183 6.49 -15.18 -10.94
C THR A 183 5.58 -14.24 -11.72
N VAL A 184 4.28 -14.49 -11.69
CA VAL A 184 3.23 -13.60 -12.21
C VAL A 184 2.19 -13.40 -11.11
N PHE A 185 1.80 -12.16 -10.86
CA PHE A 185 0.70 -11.85 -9.95
C PHE A 185 -0.63 -12.08 -10.69
N GLY A 186 -1.39 -13.05 -10.24
CA GLY A 186 -2.68 -13.40 -10.84
C GLY A 186 -3.85 -13.28 -9.87
N SER A 187 -3.62 -12.74 -8.66
CA SER A 187 -4.61 -12.67 -7.60
C SER A 187 -4.75 -11.25 -7.03
N GLY A 188 -5.98 -10.84 -6.77
CA GLY A 188 -6.33 -9.63 -6.06
C GLY A 188 -5.87 -8.32 -6.71
N SER A 189 -5.80 -7.25 -5.91
CA SER A 189 -5.36 -5.92 -6.37
C SER A 189 -3.93 -5.87 -6.89
N ASP A 190 -3.02 -6.73 -6.39
CA ASP A 190 -1.66 -6.84 -6.91
C ASP A 190 -1.61 -7.25 -8.39
N ALA A 191 -2.53 -8.12 -8.81
CA ALA A 191 -2.66 -8.53 -10.21
C ALA A 191 -3.15 -7.36 -11.08
N VAL A 192 -4.11 -6.57 -10.59
CA VAL A 192 -4.59 -5.35 -11.25
C VAL A 192 -3.46 -4.32 -11.37
N CYS A 193 -2.72 -4.07 -10.30
CA CYS A 193 -1.57 -3.18 -10.36
C CYS A 193 -0.53 -3.64 -11.38
N SER A 194 -0.23 -4.95 -11.49
CA SER A 194 0.68 -5.46 -12.50
C SER A 194 0.14 -5.29 -13.92
N PHE A 195 -1.15 -5.54 -14.13
CA PHE A 195 -1.81 -5.32 -15.41
C PHE A 195 -1.71 -3.85 -15.84
N LEU A 196 -1.97 -2.91 -14.92
CA LEU A 196 -1.87 -1.49 -15.21
C LEU A 196 -0.42 -1.02 -15.42
N ASP A 197 0.56 -1.58 -14.67
CA ASP A 197 1.98 -1.32 -14.92
C ASP A 197 2.37 -1.70 -16.36
N PHE A 198 1.97 -2.89 -16.81
CA PHE A 198 2.24 -3.33 -18.18
C PHE A 198 1.45 -2.53 -19.22
N ALA A 199 0.24 -2.03 -18.89
CA ALA A 199 -0.49 -1.12 -19.76
C ALA A 199 0.26 0.22 -19.92
N CYS A 200 0.83 0.79 -18.86
CA CYS A 200 1.74 1.93 -18.95
C CYS A 200 2.91 1.65 -19.89
N GLN A 201 3.57 0.51 -19.71
CA GLN A 201 4.74 0.11 -20.52
C GLN A 201 4.40 -0.14 -21.99
N ALA A 202 3.16 -0.51 -22.28
CA ALA A 202 2.64 -0.66 -23.64
C ALA A 202 2.10 0.65 -24.24
N GLY A 203 2.09 1.76 -23.47
CA GLY A 203 1.73 3.09 -23.95
C GLY A 203 0.25 3.43 -23.80
N ALA A 204 -0.43 2.93 -22.76
CA ALA A 204 -1.79 3.35 -22.45
C ALA A 204 -1.86 4.85 -22.18
N GLU A 205 -2.77 5.55 -22.86
CA GLU A 205 -3.03 6.99 -22.66
C GLU A 205 -4.12 7.18 -21.61
N GLY A 206 -3.73 7.24 -20.35
CA GLY A 206 -4.62 7.20 -19.18
C GLY A 206 -4.93 5.77 -18.76
N LEU A 207 -5.15 5.58 -17.45
CA LEU A 207 -5.44 4.26 -16.88
C LEU A 207 -6.94 4.07 -16.69
N VAL A 208 -7.49 3.04 -17.34
CA VAL A 208 -8.92 2.67 -17.36
C VAL A 208 -9.79 3.71 -18.09
N PHE A 209 -9.46 4.98 -17.94
CA PHE A 209 -10.15 6.09 -18.58
C PHE A 209 -9.16 6.94 -19.36
N ASP A 210 -9.57 7.36 -20.55
CA ASP A 210 -8.82 8.36 -21.32
C ASP A 210 -9.00 9.77 -20.73
N LYS A 211 -8.30 10.74 -21.30
CA LYS A 211 -8.38 12.16 -20.88
C LYS A 211 -9.77 12.78 -20.95
N ASP A 212 -10.69 12.20 -21.71
CA ASP A 212 -12.07 12.66 -21.88
C ASP A 212 -13.03 11.89 -20.93
N GLY A 213 -12.48 11.02 -20.05
CA GLY A 213 -13.22 10.21 -19.09
C GLY A 213 -13.93 8.99 -19.69
N LYS A 214 -13.56 8.59 -20.91
CA LYS A 214 -14.12 7.42 -21.56
C LYS A 214 -13.30 6.18 -21.21
N VAL A 215 -13.96 5.05 -20.98
CA VAL A 215 -13.30 3.75 -20.74
C VAL A 215 -12.44 3.38 -21.95
N ASN A 216 -11.14 3.09 -21.73
CA ASN A 216 -10.16 2.81 -22.78
C ASN A 216 -9.46 1.44 -22.63
N ILE A 217 -9.93 0.57 -21.74
CA ILE A 217 -9.29 -0.74 -21.49
C ILE A 217 -9.32 -1.70 -22.67
N THR A 218 -10.00 -1.37 -23.75
CA THR A 218 -9.99 -2.14 -25.01
C THR A 218 -8.90 -1.72 -25.98
N ASP A 219 -8.13 -0.67 -25.65
CA ASP A 219 -7.02 -0.21 -26.48
C ASP A 219 -5.90 -1.25 -26.55
N GLN A 220 -5.10 -1.18 -27.63
CA GLN A 220 -4.07 -2.18 -27.90
C GLN A 220 -3.06 -2.32 -26.75
N ALA A 221 -2.76 -1.23 -26.03
CA ALA A 221 -1.85 -1.26 -24.88
C ALA A 221 -2.31 -2.23 -23.78
N TYR A 222 -3.62 -2.26 -23.47
CA TYR A 222 -4.17 -3.20 -22.49
C TYR A 222 -4.21 -4.64 -22.99
N VAL A 223 -4.47 -4.82 -24.30
CA VAL A 223 -4.40 -6.14 -24.93
C VAL A 223 -2.98 -6.70 -24.86
N ASP A 224 -1.97 -5.87 -25.16
CA ASP A 224 -0.57 -6.26 -25.13
C ASP A 224 -0.12 -6.55 -23.68
N ALA A 225 -0.50 -5.72 -22.72
CA ALA A 225 -0.22 -5.90 -21.29
C ALA A 225 -0.75 -7.24 -20.78
N LEU A 226 -2.02 -7.53 -21.06
CA LEU A 226 -2.65 -8.75 -20.57
C LEU A 226 -2.12 -10.00 -21.30
N ASN A 227 -1.79 -9.90 -22.61
CA ASN A 227 -1.11 -10.97 -23.31
C ASN A 227 0.27 -11.27 -22.72
N PHE A 228 1.05 -10.23 -22.35
CA PHE A 228 2.33 -10.41 -21.67
C PHE A 228 2.17 -11.18 -20.35
N MET A 229 1.16 -10.84 -19.53
CA MET A 229 0.86 -11.58 -18.30
C MET A 229 0.48 -13.04 -18.59
N VAL A 230 -0.41 -13.27 -19.55
CA VAL A 230 -0.86 -14.63 -19.95
C VAL A 230 0.29 -15.48 -20.48
N GLU A 231 1.14 -14.91 -21.31
CA GLU A 231 2.31 -15.60 -21.85
C GLU A 231 3.28 -16.03 -20.74
N ASN A 232 3.58 -15.12 -19.80
CA ASN A 232 4.45 -15.44 -18.67
C ASN A 232 3.81 -16.46 -17.72
N ALA A 233 2.51 -16.34 -17.40
CA ALA A 233 1.82 -17.26 -16.51
C ALA A 233 1.74 -18.71 -17.04
N ASN A 234 1.67 -18.85 -18.38
CA ASN A 234 1.60 -20.16 -19.04
C ASN A 234 2.99 -20.72 -19.42
N ALA A 235 4.06 -20.01 -19.14
CA ALA A 235 5.40 -20.44 -19.45
C ALA A 235 5.93 -21.45 -18.42
N ASP A 236 6.79 -22.36 -18.85
CA ASP A 236 7.42 -23.38 -18.01
C ASP A 236 8.42 -22.81 -16.99
N TYR A 237 8.83 -21.56 -17.18
CA TYR A 237 9.71 -20.82 -16.26
C TYR A 237 8.95 -20.09 -15.15
N THR A 238 7.63 -20.20 -15.07
CA THR A 238 6.77 -19.61 -14.03
C THR A 238 6.07 -20.73 -13.24
N PRO A 239 5.86 -20.61 -11.93
CA PRO A 239 5.06 -21.55 -11.16
C PRO A 239 3.64 -21.70 -11.73
N ALA A 240 3.12 -22.94 -11.71
CA ALA A 240 1.82 -23.26 -12.31
C ALA A 240 0.60 -22.69 -11.57
N ASP A 241 0.81 -22.15 -10.35
CA ASP A 241 -0.22 -21.61 -9.45
C ASP A 241 -0.32 -20.08 -9.49
N SER A 242 0.02 -19.48 -10.63
CA SER A 242 -0.01 -18.00 -10.80
C SER A 242 -1.35 -17.36 -10.40
N LEU A 243 -2.48 -18.06 -10.57
CA LEU A 243 -3.81 -17.57 -10.14
C LEU A 243 -3.96 -17.35 -8.64
N SER A 244 -3.09 -17.93 -7.81
CA SER A 244 -3.06 -17.74 -6.36
C SER A 244 -1.83 -16.95 -5.89
N THR A 245 -1.04 -16.42 -6.84
CA THR A 245 0.19 -15.68 -6.52
C THR A 245 -0.11 -14.18 -6.48
N ALA A 246 0.18 -13.56 -5.34
CA ALA A 246 0.23 -12.12 -5.15
C ALA A 246 1.64 -11.72 -4.69
N ALA A 247 1.82 -10.49 -4.23
CA ALA A 247 3.13 -9.97 -3.83
C ALA A 247 3.82 -10.79 -2.73
N THR A 248 3.05 -11.23 -1.73
CA THR A 248 3.57 -12.00 -0.59
C THR A 248 4.05 -13.40 -1.01
N GLU A 249 3.25 -14.14 -1.78
CA GLU A 249 3.60 -15.48 -2.27
C GLU A 249 4.83 -15.43 -3.20
N SER A 250 4.90 -14.40 -4.06
CA SER A 250 6.07 -14.16 -4.91
C SER A 250 7.33 -13.92 -4.07
N GLN A 251 7.23 -13.08 -3.05
CA GLN A 251 8.33 -12.79 -2.13
C GLN A 251 8.79 -14.05 -1.38
N GLU A 252 7.86 -14.87 -0.91
CA GLU A 252 8.19 -16.14 -0.25
C GLU A 252 8.95 -17.09 -1.18
N LEU A 253 8.52 -17.21 -2.43
CA LEU A 253 9.22 -18.02 -3.43
C LEU A 253 10.64 -17.49 -3.69
N PHE A 254 10.81 -16.17 -3.79
CA PHE A 254 12.11 -15.54 -4.01
C PHE A 254 13.04 -15.74 -2.81
N THR A 255 12.59 -15.44 -1.59
CA THR A 255 13.40 -15.57 -0.36
C THR A 255 13.75 -17.03 -0.03
N ASN A 256 12.95 -17.98 -0.46
CA ASN A 256 13.24 -19.40 -0.38
C ASN A 256 14.15 -19.92 -1.53
N GLY A 257 14.62 -19.03 -2.41
CA GLY A 257 15.51 -19.38 -3.54
C GLY A 257 14.83 -20.21 -4.63
N LYS A 258 13.50 -20.13 -4.73
CA LYS A 258 12.71 -20.88 -5.72
C LYS A 258 12.46 -20.11 -7.01
N VAL A 259 12.77 -18.81 -7.02
CA VAL A 259 12.60 -17.91 -8.14
C VAL A 259 13.85 -17.05 -8.30
N ALA A 260 14.30 -16.84 -9.54
CA ALA A 260 15.52 -16.09 -9.85
C ALA A 260 15.30 -14.58 -9.87
N MET A 261 14.13 -14.12 -10.29
CA MET A 261 13.75 -12.70 -10.36
C MET A 261 12.24 -12.53 -10.21
N GLN A 262 11.83 -11.35 -9.76
CA GLN A 262 10.42 -10.97 -9.61
C GLN A 262 10.23 -9.49 -9.89
N LEU A 263 9.07 -9.12 -10.42
CA LEU A 263 8.59 -7.75 -10.47
C LEU A 263 7.68 -7.55 -9.25
N ASN A 264 8.19 -6.88 -8.22
CA ASN A 264 7.49 -6.80 -6.94
C ASN A 264 7.63 -5.39 -6.32
N TRP A 265 6.80 -5.09 -5.35
CA TRP A 265 6.82 -3.83 -4.62
C TRP A 265 8.19 -3.59 -3.98
N SER A 266 8.67 -2.36 -4.07
CA SER A 266 10.02 -1.98 -3.63
C SER A 266 10.28 -2.27 -2.14
N HIS A 267 9.26 -2.16 -1.30
CA HIS A 267 9.36 -2.48 0.13
C HIS A 267 9.66 -3.96 0.44
N GLN A 268 9.57 -4.85 -0.56
CA GLN A 268 9.98 -6.25 -0.42
C GLN A 268 11.50 -6.46 -0.53
N TYR A 269 12.22 -5.46 -1.06
CA TYR A 269 13.68 -5.56 -1.25
C TYR A 269 14.46 -5.71 0.06
N PRO A 270 14.24 -4.91 1.12
CA PRO A 270 14.92 -5.10 2.39
C PRO A 270 14.73 -6.50 3.00
N ALA A 271 13.52 -7.06 2.92
CA ALA A 271 13.25 -8.42 3.39
C ALA A 271 13.98 -9.49 2.55
N ALA A 272 14.14 -9.25 1.25
CA ALA A 272 14.93 -10.13 0.39
C ALA A 272 16.42 -10.08 0.74
N LEU A 273 16.98 -8.89 1.04
CA LEU A 273 18.34 -8.71 1.52
C LEU A 273 18.59 -9.45 2.83
N GLU A 274 17.68 -9.33 3.79
CA GLU A 274 17.75 -10.01 5.08
C GLU A 274 17.77 -11.54 4.92
N ALA A 275 16.88 -12.05 4.05
CA ALA A 275 16.72 -13.50 3.87
C ALA A 275 17.88 -14.17 3.12
N LEU A 276 18.39 -13.53 2.06
CA LEU A 276 19.35 -14.13 1.15
C LEU A 276 20.77 -13.56 1.24
N GLY A 277 20.93 -12.36 1.77
CA GLY A 277 22.19 -11.63 1.87
C GLY A 277 22.42 -10.65 0.72
N ALA A 278 23.10 -9.55 1.05
CA ALA A 278 23.39 -8.48 0.10
C ALA A 278 24.36 -8.88 -1.05
N ASP A 279 25.02 -10.01 -0.93
CA ASP A 279 25.84 -10.61 -1.98
C ASP A 279 25.03 -11.33 -3.08
N LYS A 280 23.75 -11.64 -2.79
CA LYS A 280 22.88 -12.41 -3.70
C LYS A 280 21.68 -11.64 -4.26
N VAL A 281 21.27 -10.55 -3.63
CA VAL A 281 20.08 -9.80 -4.01
C VAL A 281 20.48 -8.47 -4.63
N GLY A 282 19.89 -8.14 -5.75
CA GLY A 282 19.97 -6.84 -6.41
C GLY A 282 18.59 -6.36 -6.81
N CYS A 283 18.48 -5.08 -7.11
CA CYS A 283 17.29 -4.49 -7.70
C CYS A 283 17.65 -3.57 -8.87
N ALA A 284 16.66 -3.31 -9.70
CA ALA A 284 16.75 -2.39 -10.82
C ALA A 284 15.36 -1.74 -11.06
N PRO A 285 15.27 -0.65 -11.81
CA PRO A 285 13.99 -0.11 -12.25
C PRO A 285 13.12 -1.18 -12.93
N MET A 286 11.80 -0.92 -13.03
CA MET A 286 10.90 -1.79 -13.80
C MET A 286 11.40 -1.98 -15.23
N ILE A 287 11.06 -3.10 -15.81
CA ILE A 287 11.27 -3.37 -17.24
C ILE A 287 10.35 -2.49 -18.09
N GLY A 288 10.69 -2.34 -19.38
CA GLY A 288 9.90 -1.57 -20.34
C GLY A 288 9.21 -2.45 -21.37
N GLY A 289 8.02 -2.05 -21.78
CA GLY A 289 7.33 -2.59 -22.95
C GLY A 289 7.64 -1.78 -24.21
N SER A 290 6.72 -1.82 -25.19
CA SER A 290 6.88 -1.13 -26.48
C SER A 290 6.99 0.41 -26.37
N ALA A 291 6.45 1.00 -25.32
CA ALA A 291 6.53 2.44 -25.07
C ALA A 291 7.65 2.83 -24.07
N GLY A 292 8.25 1.86 -23.39
CA GLY A 292 9.34 2.08 -22.46
C GLY A 292 9.03 1.62 -21.04
N VAL A 293 9.88 2.03 -20.10
CA VAL A 293 9.71 1.77 -18.66
C VAL A 293 8.52 2.56 -18.13
N GLY A 294 7.73 1.97 -17.26
CA GLY A 294 6.62 2.64 -16.58
C GLY A 294 6.02 1.76 -15.50
N ALA A 295 5.39 2.41 -14.54
CA ALA A 295 4.63 1.75 -13.49
C ALA A 295 3.48 2.64 -13.01
N THR A 296 2.54 2.04 -12.31
CA THR A 296 1.53 2.78 -11.55
C THR A 296 2.09 3.24 -10.23
N THR A 297 1.72 4.45 -9.81
CA THR A 297 2.08 4.95 -8.48
C THR A 297 1.08 4.48 -7.43
N GLY A 298 1.59 4.09 -6.28
CA GLY A 298 0.80 3.66 -5.14
C GLY A 298 1.08 4.48 -3.88
N PRO A 299 0.82 5.81 -3.88
CA PRO A 299 1.04 6.62 -2.69
C PRO A 299 -0.06 6.41 -1.65
N TRP A 300 0.32 6.59 -0.39
CA TRP A 300 -0.57 6.56 0.77
C TRP A 300 -0.52 7.89 1.50
N TYR A 301 -1.64 8.29 2.06
CA TYR A 301 -1.83 9.59 2.70
C TYR A 301 -2.38 9.45 4.10
N GLU A 302 -1.78 10.17 5.05
CA GLU A 302 -2.37 10.36 6.37
C GLU A 302 -3.40 11.48 6.30
N CYS A 303 -4.66 11.10 6.45
CA CYS A 303 -5.81 11.96 6.29
C CYS A 303 -6.51 12.19 7.64
N VAL A 304 -6.88 13.43 7.93
CA VAL A 304 -7.69 13.77 9.10
C VAL A 304 -9.17 13.58 8.77
N MET A 305 -9.91 12.86 9.60
CA MET A 305 -11.32 12.63 9.36
C MET A 305 -12.15 13.85 9.76
N LYS A 306 -13.01 14.32 8.85
CA LYS A 306 -13.79 15.58 9.00
C LYS A 306 -14.72 15.58 10.22
N ASN A 307 -15.25 14.42 10.60
CA ASN A 307 -16.15 14.28 11.75
C ASN A 307 -15.42 13.99 13.06
N SER A 308 -14.07 13.98 13.06
CA SER A 308 -13.29 13.87 14.28
C SER A 308 -13.67 14.96 15.28
N SER A 309 -13.83 14.59 16.51
CA SER A 309 -13.98 15.54 17.65
C SER A 309 -12.64 16.12 18.11
N ASN A 310 -11.51 15.56 17.63
CA ASN A 310 -10.14 15.88 18.04
C ASN A 310 -9.29 16.41 16.88
N LYS A 311 -9.89 17.10 15.90
CA LYS A 311 -9.26 17.53 14.64
C LYS A 311 -7.90 18.22 14.81
N GLU A 312 -7.79 19.14 15.77
CA GLU A 312 -6.55 19.88 16.00
C GLU A 312 -5.40 18.95 16.42
N MET A 313 -5.72 17.94 17.24
CA MET A 313 -4.73 16.96 17.67
C MET A 313 -4.43 15.94 16.55
N ALA A 314 -5.45 15.55 15.77
CA ALA A 314 -5.29 14.72 14.60
C ALA A 314 -4.39 15.39 13.54
N LYS A 315 -4.60 16.71 13.26
CA LYS A 315 -3.73 17.48 12.34
C LYS A 315 -2.28 17.51 12.83
N LYS A 316 -2.06 17.79 14.12
CA LYS A 316 -0.72 17.75 14.70
C LYS A 316 -0.06 16.38 14.58
N TYR A 317 -0.84 15.31 14.72
CA TYR A 317 -0.27 13.97 14.62
C TYR A 317 0.10 13.58 13.19
N VAL A 318 -0.72 13.89 12.17
CA VAL A 318 -0.36 13.61 10.79
C VAL A 318 0.85 14.44 10.33
N GLU A 319 0.96 15.70 10.78
CA GLU A 319 2.13 16.53 10.56
C GLU A 319 3.37 15.96 11.28
N TYR A 320 3.21 15.53 12.53
CA TYR A 320 4.27 14.87 13.30
C TYR A 320 4.81 13.62 12.60
N MET A 321 3.93 12.73 12.16
CA MET A 321 4.35 11.53 11.40
C MET A 321 5.10 11.90 10.11
N TYR A 322 4.61 12.91 9.40
CA TYR A 322 5.27 13.40 8.18
C TYR A 322 6.65 13.98 8.47
N ASP A 323 6.78 14.83 9.48
CA ASP A 323 8.05 15.45 9.85
C ASP A 323 9.09 14.44 10.30
N HIS A 324 8.66 13.39 10.99
CA HIS A 324 9.51 12.30 11.49
C HIS A 324 9.59 11.09 10.54
N ASN A 325 9.00 11.14 9.36
CA ASN A 325 9.03 10.02 8.40
C ASN A 325 10.47 9.56 8.09
N GLY A 326 11.42 10.49 7.98
CA GLY A 326 12.83 10.20 7.77
C GLY A 326 13.52 9.50 8.93
N ASP A 327 13.11 9.76 10.17
CA ASP A 327 13.71 9.19 11.38
C ASP A 327 13.40 7.68 11.52
N TYR A 328 12.33 7.23 10.87
CA TYR A 328 11.82 5.87 10.95
C TYR A 328 11.92 5.09 9.64
N MET A 329 12.88 5.44 8.77
CA MET A 329 13.04 4.80 7.45
C MET A 329 13.23 3.29 7.52
N ASP A 330 13.80 2.76 8.60
CA ASP A 330 13.92 1.31 8.79
C ASP A 330 12.55 0.64 8.99
N LEU A 331 11.63 1.31 9.66
CA LEU A 331 10.27 0.81 9.89
C LEU A 331 9.39 0.95 8.63
N THR A 332 9.59 2.01 7.87
CA THR A 332 8.88 2.24 6.62
C THR A 332 9.49 1.51 5.42
N LEU A 333 10.38 0.56 5.68
CA LEU A 333 11.05 -0.25 4.65
C LEU A 333 11.75 0.62 3.59
N LYS A 334 12.29 1.75 4.02
CA LYS A 334 13.02 2.73 3.20
C LYS A 334 12.18 3.40 2.12
N ILE A 335 10.86 3.49 2.32
CA ILE A 335 9.98 4.29 1.46
C ILE A 335 9.46 5.51 2.22
N ALA A 336 9.31 6.64 1.53
CA ALA A 336 8.95 7.92 2.12
C ALA A 336 8.02 8.73 1.20
N GLY A 337 7.39 9.76 1.74
CA GLY A 337 6.61 10.76 1.00
C GLY A 337 7.36 12.06 0.73
N ARG A 338 8.59 12.19 1.26
CA ARG A 338 9.42 13.41 1.21
C ARG A 338 10.57 13.26 0.23
N THR A 339 10.76 14.25 -0.62
CA THR A 339 11.86 14.29 -1.61
C THR A 339 13.22 14.20 -0.92
N SER A 340 13.44 15.02 0.12
CA SER A 340 14.73 15.06 0.84
C SER A 340 15.07 13.72 1.49
N VAL A 341 14.09 13.03 2.03
CA VAL A 341 14.27 11.73 2.70
C VAL A 341 14.63 10.64 1.68
N TYR A 342 13.94 10.60 0.54
CA TYR A 342 14.26 9.66 -0.54
C TYR A 342 15.67 9.88 -1.11
N GLU A 343 16.04 11.15 -1.37
CA GLU A 343 17.35 11.49 -1.90
C GLU A 343 18.49 11.14 -0.92
N GLU A 344 18.24 11.28 0.38
CA GLU A 344 19.25 10.92 1.40
C GLU A 344 19.35 9.41 1.55
N ALA A 345 18.22 8.70 1.65
CA ALA A 345 18.20 7.26 1.78
C ALA A 345 18.90 6.55 0.62
N GLY A 346 18.73 7.02 -0.61
CA GLY A 346 19.36 6.43 -1.80
C GLY A 346 20.89 6.53 -1.85
N LYS A 347 21.52 7.29 -0.93
CA LYS A 347 22.99 7.37 -0.83
C LYS A 347 23.59 6.27 0.04
N GLU A 348 22.77 5.52 0.76
CA GLU A 348 23.21 4.47 1.68
C GLU A 348 23.20 3.10 1.00
N ASP A 349 24.23 2.29 1.27
CA ASP A 349 24.29 0.90 0.81
C ASP A 349 23.11 0.09 1.37
N GLY A 350 22.45 -0.70 0.53
CA GLY A 350 21.28 -1.50 0.89
C GLY A 350 19.93 -0.80 0.64
N ASN A 351 19.96 0.47 0.19
CA ASN A 351 18.78 1.26 -0.16
C ASN A 351 18.65 1.48 -1.68
N GLU A 352 19.30 0.67 -2.50
CA GLU A 352 19.29 0.80 -3.96
C GLU A 352 17.87 0.78 -4.56
N HIS A 353 16.92 0.16 -3.86
CA HIS A 353 15.53 0.13 -4.28
C HIS A 353 14.87 1.52 -4.28
N THR A 354 15.31 2.47 -3.45
CA THR A 354 14.81 3.85 -3.46
C THR A 354 15.16 4.52 -4.78
N THR A 355 16.39 4.34 -5.27
CA THR A 355 16.83 4.84 -6.59
C THR A 355 16.05 4.14 -7.71
N ALA A 356 15.87 2.82 -7.64
CA ALA A 356 15.09 2.08 -8.62
C ALA A 356 13.63 2.54 -8.71
N VAL A 357 13.01 2.91 -7.57
CA VAL A 357 11.67 3.52 -7.52
C VAL A 357 11.67 4.88 -8.22
N LEU A 358 12.61 5.77 -7.85
CA LEU A 358 12.68 7.11 -8.47
C LEU A 358 12.89 7.03 -9.98
N ASP A 359 13.78 6.15 -10.45
CA ASP A 359 14.03 5.94 -11.87
C ASP A 359 12.79 5.38 -12.59
N THR A 360 12.06 4.46 -11.95
CA THR A 360 10.81 3.91 -12.49
C THR A 360 9.73 5.00 -12.59
N LEU A 361 9.48 5.73 -11.50
CA LEU A 361 8.43 6.76 -11.43
C LEU A 361 8.80 8.03 -12.22
N GLY A 362 10.07 8.31 -12.41
CA GLY A 362 10.56 9.40 -13.27
C GLY A 362 10.39 9.13 -14.76
N SER A 363 9.99 7.92 -15.16
CA SER A 363 9.69 7.57 -16.54
C SER A 363 8.43 8.28 -17.04
N SER A 364 8.45 8.69 -18.31
CA SER A 364 7.30 9.35 -18.96
C SER A 364 6.08 8.44 -19.14
N GLN A 365 6.22 7.13 -18.94
CA GLN A 365 5.12 6.17 -19.03
C GLN A 365 4.48 5.88 -17.68
N SER A 366 5.10 6.29 -16.56
CA SER A 366 4.51 6.10 -15.24
C SER A 366 3.30 7.01 -15.03
N GLN A 367 2.23 6.45 -14.47
CA GLN A 367 0.94 7.13 -14.31
C GLN A 367 0.37 6.86 -12.91
N ALA A 368 -0.39 7.81 -12.39
CA ALA A 368 -1.20 7.59 -11.18
C ALA A 368 -2.38 6.64 -11.49
N ARG A 369 -2.73 5.78 -10.53
CA ARG A 369 -3.96 4.98 -10.61
C ARG A 369 -5.19 5.91 -10.63
N PRO A 370 -6.32 5.51 -11.27
CA PRO A 370 -7.49 6.36 -11.38
C PRO A 370 -8.07 6.74 -10.02
N MET A 371 -8.27 8.03 -9.79
CA MET A 371 -8.91 8.56 -8.59
C MET A 371 -10.39 8.84 -8.86
N VAL A 372 -11.18 7.78 -8.93
CA VAL A 372 -12.63 7.83 -9.17
C VAL A 372 -13.38 7.26 -7.98
N THR A 373 -14.61 7.76 -7.74
CA THR A 373 -15.40 7.37 -6.55
C THR A 373 -15.81 5.90 -6.54
N THR A 374 -15.79 5.27 -7.71
CA THR A 374 -16.21 3.88 -7.96
C THR A 374 -15.03 2.92 -8.10
N TRP A 375 -13.80 3.34 -7.76
CA TRP A 375 -12.59 2.54 -8.01
C TRP A 375 -12.68 1.11 -7.47
N SER A 376 -13.17 0.91 -6.24
CA SER A 376 -13.26 -0.43 -5.67
C SER A 376 -14.12 -1.41 -6.50
N GLN A 377 -15.18 -0.90 -7.13
CA GLN A 377 -16.03 -1.71 -8.01
C GLN A 377 -15.34 -1.98 -9.35
N ILE A 378 -14.63 -0.99 -9.89
CA ILE A 378 -13.84 -1.13 -11.11
C ILE A 378 -12.69 -2.11 -10.91
N GLU A 379 -12.00 -2.02 -9.78
CA GLU A 379 -10.89 -2.92 -9.43
C GLU A 379 -11.37 -4.38 -9.34
N GLU A 380 -12.56 -4.63 -8.75
CA GLU A 380 -13.15 -5.97 -8.71
C GLU A 380 -13.40 -6.54 -10.13
N VAL A 381 -13.89 -5.71 -11.06
CA VAL A 381 -14.03 -6.10 -12.48
C VAL A 381 -12.66 -6.43 -13.08
N LEU A 382 -11.65 -5.60 -12.85
CA LEU A 382 -10.29 -5.82 -13.37
C LEU A 382 -9.61 -7.06 -12.77
N VAL A 383 -9.84 -7.38 -11.50
CA VAL A 383 -9.41 -8.65 -10.88
C VAL A 383 -9.99 -9.81 -11.70
N GLY A 384 -11.31 -9.80 -11.95
CA GLY A 384 -11.99 -10.81 -12.75
C GLY A 384 -11.46 -10.93 -14.18
N VAL A 385 -11.04 -9.80 -14.79
CA VAL A 385 -10.38 -9.78 -16.11
C VAL A 385 -9.06 -10.55 -16.09
N VAL A 386 -8.17 -10.22 -15.13
CA VAL A 386 -6.86 -10.88 -15.03
C VAL A 386 -7.03 -12.36 -14.76
N GLU A 387 -7.82 -12.74 -13.75
CA GLU A 387 -8.05 -14.14 -13.38
C GLU A 387 -8.63 -14.96 -14.54
N SER A 388 -9.63 -14.40 -15.26
CA SER A 388 -10.24 -15.07 -16.40
C SER A 388 -9.25 -15.31 -17.53
N CYS A 389 -8.44 -14.30 -17.89
CA CYS A 389 -7.47 -14.42 -18.98
C CYS A 389 -6.32 -15.34 -18.63
N LEU A 390 -5.79 -15.28 -17.41
CA LEU A 390 -4.79 -16.24 -16.92
C LEU A 390 -5.38 -17.66 -16.87
N GLY A 391 -6.68 -17.80 -16.63
CA GLY A 391 -7.43 -19.06 -16.69
C GLY A 391 -7.75 -19.55 -18.12
N GLY A 392 -7.34 -18.80 -19.17
CA GLY A 392 -7.46 -19.20 -20.56
C GLY A 392 -8.61 -18.56 -21.35
N ALA A 393 -9.28 -17.54 -20.80
CA ALA A 393 -10.26 -16.75 -21.54
C ALA A 393 -9.59 -15.90 -22.64
N ASP A 394 -10.34 -15.57 -23.69
CA ASP A 394 -9.87 -14.69 -24.75
C ASP A 394 -9.73 -13.26 -24.28
N VAL A 395 -8.53 -12.69 -24.39
CA VAL A 395 -8.16 -11.38 -23.85
C VAL A 395 -9.06 -10.25 -24.40
N LYS A 396 -9.28 -10.21 -25.71
CA LYS A 396 -10.06 -9.11 -26.32
C LYS A 396 -11.52 -9.17 -25.90
N THR A 397 -12.13 -10.34 -25.97
CA THR A 397 -13.54 -10.53 -25.58
C THR A 397 -13.75 -10.22 -24.10
N THR A 398 -12.79 -10.58 -23.24
CA THR A 398 -12.87 -10.30 -21.80
C THR A 398 -12.77 -8.81 -21.53
N LEU A 399 -11.83 -8.10 -22.19
CA LEU A 399 -11.69 -6.64 -22.07
C LEU A 399 -12.93 -5.88 -22.61
N GLU A 400 -13.53 -6.32 -23.73
CA GLU A 400 -14.76 -5.73 -24.28
C GLU A 400 -15.95 -5.89 -23.30
N SER A 401 -16.07 -7.05 -22.65
CA SER A 401 -17.09 -7.28 -21.64
C SER A 401 -16.87 -6.39 -20.42
N ALA A 402 -15.65 -6.34 -19.90
CA ALA A 402 -15.27 -5.53 -18.76
C ALA A 402 -15.46 -4.02 -19.03
N ALA A 403 -15.13 -3.55 -20.24
CA ALA A 403 -15.34 -2.15 -20.60
C ALA A 403 -16.84 -1.77 -20.50
N THR A 404 -17.73 -2.65 -20.97
CA THR A 404 -19.18 -2.44 -20.86
C THR A 404 -19.64 -2.39 -19.39
N GLU A 405 -19.08 -3.22 -18.54
CA GLU A 405 -19.40 -3.26 -17.11
C GLU A 405 -18.88 -2.00 -16.40
N ILE A 406 -17.64 -1.58 -16.68
CA ILE A 406 -17.05 -0.35 -16.12
C ILE A 406 -17.81 0.89 -16.60
N GLU A 407 -18.26 0.95 -17.88
CA GLU A 407 -19.12 2.03 -18.36
C GLU A 407 -20.45 2.10 -17.59
N ALA A 408 -21.00 0.96 -17.18
CA ALA A 408 -22.23 0.92 -16.38
C ALA A 408 -22.03 1.30 -14.90
N ILE A 409 -20.86 1.05 -14.36
CA ILE A 409 -20.46 1.49 -13.01
C ILE A 409 -20.30 3.02 -12.99
N GLY A 410 -19.64 3.59 -13.99
CA GLY A 410 -19.30 5.01 -14.07
C GLY A 410 -18.08 5.40 -13.23
N GLN A 411 -17.83 6.71 -13.17
CA GLN A 411 -16.66 7.27 -12.43
C GLN A 411 -17.03 7.71 -11.01
#